data_4337490d709c2b477ff799c003ed1925
#
_entry.id   4337490d709c2b477ff799c003ed1925
#
_cell.length_a   1.000
_cell.length_b   1.000
_cell.length_c   1.000
_cell.angle_alpha   90.00
_cell.angle_beta   90.00
_cell.angle_gamma   90.00
#
_symmetry.space_group_name_H-M   'P 1'
#
loop_
_entity.id
_entity.type
_entity.pdbx_description
1 polymer ?
#
loop_
_entity_poly.entity_id
_entity_poly.type
_entity_poly.pdbx_seq_one_letter_code
_entity_poly.pdbx_strand_id
1 'polypeptide(L)'
;MRQLTDIELQAIKSAIVRKEISSAEILMEVYDHYISHLQEFGEADFDDQLAELEDKFTWGYCHALQAHLQKNLNKEISQSQWRIIKNYFCFSKLIYSLGLLLILFTVSFNLNSDEQYFLMIYVPIILLAIFSIFVLFNWRKKTRIAKSIFIHQKDIIKSYLSEALVLRITLPVLVLNGFLQIPKIFMDIHNIPFALLPQISLILTILLMFYGISLFEVWKIKSKTSLI
;
A
#
# COMPACT_ATOMS: atom_id res chain seq x y z
N MET A 1 23.63 -12.54 -22.05
CA MET A 1 22.59 -13.30 -21.34
C MET A 1 21.90 -14.22 -22.35
N ARG A 2 21.90 -15.52 -22.10
CA ARG A 2 21.18 -16.48 -22.94
C ARG A 2 19.67 -16.46 -22.64
N GLN A 3 18.88 -16.96 -23.56
CA GLN A 3 17.47 -17.22 -23.28
C GLN A 3 17.33 -18.60 -22.65
N LEU A 4 16.59 -18.70 -21.53
CA LEU A 4 16.27 -19.96 -20.89
C LEU A 4 15.18 -20.69 -21.69
N THR A 5 15.32 -21.99 -21.80
CA THR A 5 14.32 -22.85 -22.44
C THR A 5 13.05 -23.00 -21.59
N ASP A 6 11.94 -23.43 -22.19
CA ASP A 6 10.70 -23.67 -21.44
C ASP A 6 10.85 -24.75 -20.37
N ILE A 7 11.71 -25.74 -20.60
CA ILE A 7 12.03 -26.81 -19.62
C ILE A 7 12.74 -26.22 -18.41
N GLU A 8 13.77 -25.39 -18.65
CA GLU A 8 14.51 -24.71 -17.57
C GLU A 8 13.61 -23.75 -16.77
N LEU A 9 12.75 -22.99 -17.46
CA LEU A 9 11.76 -22.12 -16.79
C LEU A 9 10.79 -22.93 -15.92
N GLN A 10 10.40 -24.13 -16.36
CA GLN A 10 9.55 -25.02 -15.58
C GLN A 10 10.28 -25.60 -14.36
N ALA A 11 11.56 -25.95 -14.50
CA ALA A 11 12.40 -26.42 -13.39
C ALA A 11 12.54 -25.32 -12.32
N ILE A 12 12.84 -24.07 -12.72
CA ILE A 12 12.92 -22.91 -11.83
C ILE A 12 11.60 -22.71 -11.08
N LYS A 13 10.45 -22.71 -11.79
CA LYS A 13 9.12 -22.55 -11.16
C LYS A 13 8.86 -23.66 -10.14
N SER A 14 9.19 -24.90 -10.47
CA SER A 14 9.02 -26.05 -9.57
C SER A 14 9.90 -25.94 -8.33
N ALA A 15 11.14 -25.49 -8.45
CA ALA A 15 12.05 -25.22 -7.35
C ALA A 15 11.50 -24.16 -6.38
N ILE A 16 10.94 -23.07 -6.93
CA ILE A 16 10.38 -21.97 -6.14
C ILE A 16 9.06 -22.36 -5.47
N VAL A 17 8.20 -23.11 -6.14
CA VAL A 17 6.90 -23.60 -5.57
C VAL A 17 7.14 -24.42 -4.31
N ARG A 18 8.20 -25.24 -4.26
CA ARG A 18 8.59 -26.02 -3.06
C ARG A 18 8.93 -25.15 -1.85
N LYS A 19 9.23 -23.86 -2.03
CA LYS A 19 9.54 -22.93 -0.94
C LYS A 19 8.28 -22.36 -0.25
N GLU A 20 7.08 -22.57 -0.80
CA GLU A 20 5.78 -22.16 -0.23
C GLU A 20 5.71 -20.66 0.09
N ILE A 21 6.21 -19.82 -0.82
CA ILE A 21 6.27 -18.37 -0.63
C ILE A 21 4.88 -17.77 -0.84
N SER A 22 4.27 -17.19 0.18
CA SER A 22 2.93 -16.56 0.11
C SER A 22 2.96 -15.06 -0.27
N SER A 23 4.11 -14.37 -0.12
CA SER A 23 4.27 -12.98 -0.54
C SER A 23 4.52 -12.87 -2.04
N ALA A 24 3.67 -12.14 -2.76
CA ALA A 24 3.84 -11.88 -4.18
C ALA A 24 5.15 -11.12 -4.46
N GLU A 25 5.54 -10.21 -3.56
CA GLU A 25 6.75 -9.42 -3.68
C GLU A 25 8.00 -10.31 -3.61
N ILE A 26 8.10 -11.15 -2.57
CA ILE A 26 9.24 -12.06 -2.39
C ILE A 26 9.27 -13.13 -3.48
N LEU A 27 8.09 -13.66 -3.85
CA LEU A 27 7.98 -14.69 -4.88
C LEU A 27 8.53 -14.20 -6.23
N MET A 28 8.16 -12.97 -6.62
CA MET A 28 8.64 -12.39 -7.88
C MET A 28 10.13 -12.00 -7.81
N GLU A 29 10.60 -11.51 -6.67
CA GLU A 29 12.01 -11.17 -6.45
C GLU A 29 12.90 -12.41 -6.52
N VAL A 30 12.50 -13.50 -5.85
CA VAL A 30 13.21 -14.78 -5.92
C VAL A 30 13.21 -15.32 -7.34
N TYR A 31 12.07 -15.26 -8.03
CA TYR A 31 11.96 -15.73 -9.42
C TYR A 31 12.89 -14.93 -10.37
N ASP A 32 12.89 -13.62 -10.26
CA ASP A 32 13.75 -12.75 -11.06
C ASP A 32 15.24 -13.03 -10.79
N HIS A 33 15.58 -13.25 -9.52
CA HIS A 33 16.95 -13.60 -9.13
C HIS A 33 17.40 -14.93 -9.73
N TYR A 34 16.55 -15.97 -9.71
CA TYR A 34 16.85 -17.25 -10.34
C TYR A 34 17.05 -17.09 -11.85
N ILE A 35 16.16 -16.37 -12.53
CA ILE A 35 16.29 -16.14 -13.98
C ILE A 35 17.56 -15.38 -14.29
N SER A 36 17.80 -14.26 -13.63
CA SER A 36 18.96 -13.40 -13.90
C SER A 36 20.26 -14.15 -13.70
N HIS A 37 20.38 -14.92 -12.62
CA HIS A 37 21.58 -15.71 -12.32
C HIS A 37 21.79 -16.82 -13.36
N LEU A 38 20.77 -17.63 -13.64
CA LEU A 38 20.90 -18.78 -14.54
C LEU A 38 21.09 -18.39 -16.00
N GLN A 39 20.72 -17.17 -16.40
CA GLN A 39 21.00 -16.63 -17.73
C GLN A 39 22.48 -16.32 -17.96
N GLU A 40 23.30 -16.22 -16.92
CA GLU A 40 24.73 -15.95 -17.01
C GLU A 40 25.53 -17.21 -17.33
N PHE A 41 25.00 -18.40 -17.09
CA PHE A 41 25.65 -19.68 -17.26
C PHE A 41 25.22 -20.43 -18.52
N GLY A 42 26.06 -21.37 -18.94
CA GLY A 42 25.79 -22.27 -20.08
C GLY A 42 24.67 -23.29 -19.77
N GLU A 43 24.18 -23.95 -20.82
CA GLU A 43 23.19 -25.01 -20.68
C GLU A 43 23.71 -26.21 -19.88
N ALA A 44 25.01 -26.52 -20.05
CA ALA A 44 25.64 -27.63 -19.33
C ALA A 44 25.77 -27.42 -17.83
N ASP A 45 25.84 -26.16 -17.37
CA ASP A 45 26.03 -25.81 -15.96
C ASP A 45 24.69 -25.52 -15.26
N PHE A 46 23.55 -25.58 -15.98
CA PHE A 46 22.23 -25.17 -15.47
C PHE A 46 21.84 -25.95 -14.22
N ASP A 47 21.94 -27.26 -14.22
CA ASP A 47 21.47 -28.09 -13.11
C ASP A 47 22.30 -27.87 -11.84
N ASP A 48 23.64 -27.72 -11.98
CA ASP A 48 24.55 -27.45 -10.86
C ASP A 48 24.25 -26.05 -10.27
N GLN A 49 24.06 -25.05 -11.11
CA GLN A 49 23.73 -23.69 -10.68
C GLN A 49 22.32 -23.57 -10.09
N LEU A 50 21.36 -24.36 -10.59
CA LEU A 50 20.03 -24.44 -10.01
C LEU A 50 20.09 -25.06 -8.60
N ALA A 51 20.88 -26.13 -8.40
CA ALA A 51 21.08 -26.73 -7.10
C ALA A 51 21.74 -25.77 -6.10
N GLU A 52 22.76 -25.01 -6.53
CA GLU A 52 23.39 -23.98 -5.70
C GLU A 52 22.39 -22.91 -5.25
N LEU A 53 21.49 -22.44 -6.16
CA LEU A 53 20.43 -21.50 -5.81
C LEU A 53 19.41 -22.10 -4.85
N GLU A 54 19.04 -23.39 -5.00
CA GLU A 54 18.15 -24.07 -4.07
C GLU A 54 18.72 -24.15 -2.65
N ASP A 55 20.00 -24.38 -2.50
CA ASP A 55 20.73 -24.39 -1.23
C ASP A 55 20.84 -22.97 -0.63
N LYS A 56 21.02 -21.96 -1.44
CA LYS A 56 21.06 -20.55 -1.01
C LYS A 56 19.67 -20.04 -0.59
N PHE A 57 18.65 -20.34 -1.38
CA PHE A 57 17.27 -19.96 -1.12
C PHE A 57 16.50 -21.12 -0.47
N THR A 58 16.93 -21.53 0.73
CA THR A 58 16.22 -22.55 1.50
C THR A 58 14.79 -22.11 1.85
N TRP A 59 13.91 -23.08 2.18
CA TRP A 59 12.57 -22.77 2.70
C TRP A 59 12.64 -21.80 3.90
N GLY A 60 13.51 -22.10 4.87
CA GLY A 60 13.68 -21.24 6.06
C GLY A 60 14.13 -19.82 5.73
N TYR A 61 15.07 -19.67 4.78
CA TYR A 61 15.52 -18.34 4.33
C TYR A 61 14.41 -17.54 3.67
N CYS A 62 13.63 -18.14 2.77
CA CYS A 62 12.50 -17.47 2.10
C CYS A 62 11.42 -17.04 3.10
N HIS A 63 11.11 -17.87 4.08
CA HIS A 63 10.13 -17.53 5.14
C HIS A 63 10.67 -16.45 6.09
N ALA A 64 11.96 -16.44 6.40
CA ALA A 64 12.59 -15.36 7.16
C ALA A 64 12.53 -14.01 6.40
N LEU A 65 12.77 -14.02 5.08
CA LEU A 65 12.60 -12.82 4.23
C LEU A 65 11.17 -12.29 4.27
N GLN A 66 10.17 -13.17 4.18
CA GLN A 66 8.76 -12.77 4.27
C GLN A 66 8.42 -12.14 5.63
N ALA A 67 8.86 -12.77 6.73
CA ALA A 67 8.64 -12.25 8.08
C ALA A 67 9.34 -10.88 8.27
N HIS A 68 10.54 -10.73 7.75
CA HIS A 68 11.30 -9.48 7.77
C HIS A 68 10.59 -8.38 6.96
N LEU A 69 10.13 -8.70 5.75
CA LEU A 69 9.36 -7.78 4.91
C LEU A 69 8.10 -7.32 5.66
N GLN A 70 7.30 -8.25 6.18
CA GLN A 70 6.06 -7.93 6.89
C GLN A 70 6.28 -7.04 8.11
N LYS A 71 7.32 -7.34 8.91
CA LYS A 71 7.68 -6.57 10.12
C LYS A 71 8.15 -5.15 9.78
N ASN A 72 9.02 -5.03 8.78
CA ASN A 72 9.64 -3.75 8.45
C ASN A 72 8.76 -2.85 7.59
N LEU A 73 7.87 -3.42 6.77
CA LEU A 73 7.02 -2.68 5.86
C LEU A 73 6.21 -1.58 6.56
N ASN A 74 5.60 -1.90 7.70
CA ASN A 74 4.83 -0.94 8.49
C ASN A 74 5.69 0.21 9.02
N LYS A 75 6.91 -0.10 9.46
CA LYS A 75 7.87 0.91 9.93
C LYS A 75 8.33 1.82 8.78
N GLU A 76 8.66 1.23 7.65
CA GLU A 76 9.10 1.96 6.46
C GLU A 76 8.01 2.85 5.87
N ILE A 77 6.76 2.36 5.81
CA ILE A 77 5.62 3.16 5.38
C ILE A 77 5.45 4.37 6.31
N SER A 78 5.47 4.16 7.64
CA SER A 78 5.36 5.25 8.62
C SER A 78 6.48 6.27 8.47
N GLN A 79 7.72 5.83 8.37
CA GLN A 79 8.87 6.72 8.21
C GLN A 79 8.80 7.52 6.91
N SER A 80 8.44 6.87 5.80
CA SER A 80 8.27 7.52 4.50
C SER A 80 7.12 8.53 4.56
N GLN A 81 5.99 8.16 5.17
CA GLN A 81 4.84 9.04 5.33
C GLN A 81 5.17 10.29 6.16
N TRP A 82 5.85 10.12 7.30
CA TRP A 82 6.29 11.25 8.12
C TRP A 82 7.27 12.16 7.39
N ARG A 83 8.19 11.60 6.60
CA ARG A 83 9.11 12.38 5.77
C ARG A 83 8.34 13.21 4.74
N ILE A 84 7.35 12.62 4.08
CA ILE A 84 6.51 13.29 3.11
C ILE A 84 5.69 14.40 3.77
N ILE A 85 5.04 14.14 4.90
CA ILE A 85 4.27 15.15 5.66
C ILE A 85 5.17 16.33 6.04
N LYS A 86 6.37 16.08 6.58
CA LYS A 86 7.32 17.16 6.89
C LYS A 86 7.69 17.97 5.66
N ASN A 87 7.87 17.33 4.50
CA ASN A 87 8.20 18.02 3.26
C ASN A 87 7.08 18.95 2.75
N TYR A 88 5.82 18.71 3.09
CA TYR A 88 4.72 19.63 2.76
C TYR A 88 4.83 20.97 3.48
N PHE A 89 5.46 20.99 4.64
CA PHE A 89 5.70 22.22 5.41
C PHE A 89 7.09 22.83 5.15
N CYS A 90 7.90 22.23 4.27
CA CYS A 90 9.15 22.82 3.80
C CYS A 90 8.90 23.82 2.67
N PHE A 91 9.80 24.77 2.52
CA PHE A 91 9.68 25.90 1.57
C PHE A 91 9.32 25.47 0.14
N SER A 92 9.85 24.34 -0.33
CA SER A 92 9.63 23.84 -1.70
C SER A 92 8.18 23.41 -2.01
N LYS A 93 7.42 22.97 -1.00
CA LYS A 93 6.01 22.50 -1.14
C LYS A 93 5.02 23.37 -0.37
N LEU A 94 5.48 24.40 0.32
CA LEU A 94 4.66 25.27 1.16
C LEU A 94 3.51 25.92 0.36
N ILE A 95 3.77 26.35 -0.87
CA ILE A 95 2.76 26.98 -1.75
C ILE A 95 1.59 26.01 -2.00
N TYR A 96 1.85 24.74 -2.25
CA TYR A 96 0.80 23.73 -2.46
C TYR A 96 -0.02 23.49 -1.18
N SER A 97 0.67 23.43 -0.02
CA SER A 97 0.01 23.27 1.27
C SER A 97 -0.85 24.45 1.64
N LEU A 98 -0.34 25.68 1.43
CA LEU A 98 -1.09 26.91 1.65
C LEU A 98 -2.28 27.04 0.68
N GLY A 99 -2.09 26.68 -0.59
CA GLY A 99 -3.17 26.66 -1.58
C GLY A 99 -4.29 25.69 -1.18
N LEU A 100 -3.96 24.49 -0.73
CA LEU A 100 -4.94 23.51 -0.23
C LEU A 100 -5.70 24.06 1.00
N LEU A 101 -4.98 24.63 1.97
CA LEU A 101 -5.59 25.22 3.15
C LEU A 101 -6.51 26.37 2.78
N LEU A 102 -6.09 27.26 1.88
CA LEU A 102 -6.88 28.40 1.43
C LEU A 102 -8.19 27.93 0.76
N ILE A 103 -8.14 26.92 -0.10
CA ILE A 103 -9.32 26.33 -0.72
C ILE A 103 -10.27 25.77 0.34
N LEU A 104 -9.77 24.98 1.30
CA LEU A 104 -10.60 24.40 2.35
C LEU A 104 -11.23 25.48 3.24
N PHE A 105 -10.50 26.52 3.62
CA PHE A 105 -11.05 27.65 4.37
C PHE A 105 -12.11 28.40 3.56
N THR A 106 -11.85 28.72 2.30
CA THR A 106 -12.82 29.43 1.45
C THR A 106 -14.12 28.63 1.30
N VAL A 107 -14.01 27.32 1.05
CA VAL A 107 -15.19 26.44 0.96
C VAL A 107 -15.92 26.42 2.30
N SER A 108 -15.20 26.26 3.42
CA SER A 108 -15.78 26.23 4.76
C SER A 108 -16.56 27.49 5.11
N PHE A 109 -16.04 28.67 4.80
CA PHE A 109 -16.70 29.95 5.11
C PHE A 109 -17.94 30.25 4.25
N ASN A 110 -18.06 29.62 3.08
CA ASN A 110 -19.21 29.85 2.18
C ASN A 110 -20.35 28.83 2.36
N LEU A 111 -20.22 27.87 3.29
CA LEU A 111 -21.20 26.83 3.52
C LEU A 111 -21.95 27.04 4.85
N ASN A 112 -23.21 26.66 4.90
CA ASN A 112 -23.95 26.53 6.14
C ASN A 112 -23.39 25.40 7.02
N SER A 113 -23.63 25.44 8.32
CA SER A 113 -23.06 24.50 9.29
C SER A 113 -23.29 23.03 8.94
N ASP A 114 -24.49 22.68 8.46
CA ASP A 114 -24.82 21.30 8.09
C ASP A 114 -24.15 20.87 6.77
N GLU A 115 -24.15 21.75 5.78
CA GLU A 115 -23.46 21.53 4.50
C GLU A 115 -21.96 21.42 4.69
N GLN A 116 -21.39 22.30 5.53
CA GLN A 116 -19.97 22.28 5.88
C GLN A 116 -19.60 20.94 6.53
N TYR A 117 -20.37 20.50 7.52
CA TYR A 117 -20.14 19.21 8.17
C TYR A 117 -20.16 18.07 7.15
N PHE A 118 -21.22 18.02 6.33
CA PHE A 118 -21.40 16.97 5.33
C PHE A 118 -20.24 16.96 4.33
N LEU A 119 -19.95 18.09 3.68
CA LEU A 119 -18.97 18.19 2.61
C LEU A 119 -17.56 17.97 3.15
N MET A 120 -17.23 18.57 4.30
CA MET A 120 -15.89 18.46 4.89
C MET A 120 -15.55 17.05 5.35
N ILE A 121 -16.49 16.24 5.78
CA ILE A 121 -16.22 14.88 6.23
C ILE A 121 -16.30 13.88 5.08
N TYR A 122 -17.36 13.94 4.28
CA TYR A 122 -17.59 12.90 3.27
C TYR A 122 -16.65 13.00 2.07
N VAL A 123 -16.25 14.21 1.65
CA VAL A 123 -15.35 14.35 0.50
C VAL A 123 -13.98 13.67 0.73
N PRO A 124 -13.26 13.92 1.83
CA PRO A 124 -12.00 13.18 2.10
C PRO A 124 -12.20 11.67 2.23
N ILE A 125 -13.31 11.24 2.84
CA ILE A 125 -13.62 9.81 2.98
C ILE A 125 -13.83 9.16 1.61
N ILE A 126 -14.58 9.80 0.71
CA ILE A 126 -14.81 9.32 -0.66
C ILE A 126 -13.47 9.26 -1.42
N LEU A 127 -12.62 10.27 -1.31
CA LEU A 127 -11.30 10.26 -1.94
C LEU A 127 -10.42 9.12 -1.42
N LEU A 128 -10.42 8.86 -0.11
CA LEU A 128 -9.70 7.74 0.49
C LEU A 128 -10.30 6.39 0.07
N ALA A 129 -11.62 6.28 -0.07
CA ALA A 129 -12.27 5.08 -0.58
C ALA A 129 -11.89 4.81 -2.04
N ILE A 130 -11.89 5.82 -2.91
CA ILE A 130 -11.44 5.71 -4.29
C ILE A 130 -9.97 5.27 -4.34
N PHE A 131 -9.12 5.85 -3.50
CA PHE A 131 -7.71 5.46 -3.40
C PHE A 131 -7.57 4.00 -2.94
N SER A 132 -8.37 3.56 -1.96
CA SER A 132 -8.39 2.16 -1.50
C SER A 132 -8.76 1.19 -2.63
N ILE A 133 -9.80 1.51 -3.40
CA ILE A 133 -10.22 0.72 -4.58
C ILE A 133 -9.09 0.65 -5.61
N PHE A 134 -8.41 1.76 -5.86
CA PHE A 134 -7.28 1.81 -6.78
C PHE A 134 -6.09 0.94 -6.32
N VAL A 135 -5.75 0.96 -5.03
CA VAL A 135 -4.73 0.09 -4.44
C VAL A 135 -5.12 -1.38 -4.58
N LEU A 136 -6.40 -1.73 -4.29
CA LEU A 136 -6.93 -3.08 -4.43
C LEU A 136 -6.92 -3.57 -5.89
N PHE A 137 -7.23 -2.69 -6.83
CA PHE A 137 -7.18 -3.04 -8.26
C PHE A 137 -5.74 -3.37 -8.71
N ASN A 138 -4.77 -2.54 -8.33
CA ASN A 138 -3.36 -2.80 -8.60
C ASN A 138 -2.85 -4.07 -7.91
N TRP A 139 -3.29 -4.34 -6.68
CA TRP A 139 -3.01 -5.59 -5.99
C TRP A 139 -3.51 -6.80 -6.79
N ARG A 140 -4.79 -6.80 -7.20
CA ARG A 140 -5.36 -7.89 -8.00
C ARG A 140 -4.58 -8.13 -9.29
N LYS A 141 -4.11 -7.06 -9.95
CA LYS A 141 -3.27 -7.17 -11.15
C LYS A 141 -1.94 -7.87 -10.83
N LYS A 142 -1.21 -7.44 -9.80
CA LYS A 142 0.08 -8.04 -9.39
C LYS A 142 -0.08 -9.51 -8.97
N THR A 143 -1.03 -9.82 -8.11
CA THR A 143 -1.27 -11.19 -7.66
C THR A 143 -1.74 -12.10 -8.80
N ARG A 144 -2.46 -11.57 -9.80
CA ARG A 144 -2.85 -12.33 -10.99
C ARG A 144 -1.62 -12.70 -11.83
N ILE A 145 -0.67 -11.79 -12.01
CA ILE A 145 0.59 -12.07 -12.72
C ILE A 145 1.37 -13.15 -11.98
N ALA A 146 1.57 -13.02 -10.67
CA ALA A 146 2.25 -14.03 -9.90
C ALA A 146 1.55 -15.41 -9.98
N LYS A 147 0.22 -15.43 -9.88
CA LYS A 147 -0.59 -16.67 -10.04
C LYS A 147 -0.50 -17.28 -11.44
N SER A 148 -0.40 -16.48 -12.49
CA SER A 148 -0.25 -17.02 -13.86
C SER A 148 1.12 -17.66 -14.10
N ILE A 149 2.15 -17.20 -13.40
CA ILE A 149 3.49 -17.79 -13.46
C ILE A 149 3.56 -19.08 -12.62
N PHE A 150 2.91 -19.09 -11.43
CA PHE A 150 2.97 -20.17 -10.45
C PHE A 150 1.61 -20.87 -10.28
N ILE A 151 1.11 -21.47 -11.36
CA ILE A 151 -0.23 -22.11 -11.41
C ILE A 151 -0.38 -23.24 -10.38
N HIS A 152 0.71 -23.94 -10.05
CA HIS A 152 0.69 -25.09 -9.14
C HIS A 152 0.91 -24.75 -7.66
N GLN A 153 1.03 -23.47 -7.34
CA GLN A 153 1.18 -23.05 -5.93
C GLN A 153 -0.15 -23.21 -5.18
N LYS A 154 -0.14 -23.98 -4.10
CA LYS A 154 -1.32 -24.21 -3.24
C LYS A 154 -1.65 -23.02 -2.36
N ASP A 155 -0.64 -22.23 -1.98
CA ASP A 155 -0.79 -21.12 -1.05
C ASP A 155 -1.42 -19.89 -1.72
N ILE A 156 -2.16 -19.14 -0.90
CA ILE A 156 -2.78 -17.91 -1.34
C ILE A 156 -1.69 -16.82 -1.45
N ILE A 157 -1.38 -16.43 -2.68
CA ILE A 157 -0.43 -15.34 -2.93
C ILE A 157 -1.06 -14.00 -2.53
N LYS A 158 -0.42 -13.29 -1.61
CA LYS A 158 -0.85 -11.98 -1.07
C LYS A 158 0.21 -10.91 -1.36
N SER A 159 -0.23 -9.66 -1.49
CA SER A 159 0.68 -8.51 -1.49
C SER A 159 0.66 -7.85 -0.12
N TYR A 160 1.73 -7.98 0.64
CA TYR A 160 1.86 -7.38 1.97
C TYR A 160 1.85 -5.85 1.92
N LEU A 161 2.42 -5.26 0.86
CA LEU A 161 2.39 -3.81 0.67
C LEU A 161 0.95 -3.29 0.54
N SER A 162 0.16 -3.94 -0.30
CA SER A 162 -1.23 -3.50 -0.54
C SER A 162 -2.11 -3.73 0.69
N GLU A 163 -1.93 -4.84 1.39
CA GLU A 163 -2.65 -5.13 2.64
C GLU A 163 -2.34 -4.08 3.72
N ALA A 164 -1.06 -3.75 3.92
CA ALA A 164 -0.64 -2.73 4.88
C ALA A 164 -1.19 -1.32 4.54
N LEU A 165 -1.24 -0.96 3.26
CA LEU A 165 -1.79 0.33 2.83
C LEU A 165 -3.31 0.39 2.98
N VAL A 166 -4.04 -0.65 2.57
CA VAL A 166 -5.50 -0.71 2.73
C VAL A 166 -5.88 -0.61 4.19
N LEU A 167 -5.20 -1.33 5.08
CA LEU A 167 -5.45 -1.24 6.53
C LEU A 167 -5.25 0.19 7.05
N ARG A 168 -4.19 0.88 6.60
CA ARG A 168 -3.89 2.27 6.97
C ARG A 168 -4.89 3.28 6.44
N ILE A 169 -5.55 2.99 5.33
CA ILE A 169 -6.62 3.84 4.79
C ILE A 169 -7.91 3.59 5.56
N THR A 170 -8.29 2.32 5.74
CA THR A 170 -9.61 1.96 6.29
C THR A 170 -9.72 2.23 7.79
N LEU A 171 -8.66 1.99 8.57
CA LEU A 171 -8.72 2.11 10.03
C LEU A 171 -8.98 3.56 10.50
N PRO A 172 -8.25 4.61 10.04
CA PRO A 172 -8.57 6.00 10.40
C PRO A 172 -9.95 6.43 9.96
N VAL A 173 -10.40 5.99 8.79
CA VAL A 173 -11.75 6.31 8.30
C VAL A 173 -12.82 5.73 9.22
N LEU A 174 -12.68 4.47 9.64
CA LEU A 174 -13.62 3.83 10.56
C LEU A 174 -13.63 4.51 11.95
N VAL A 175 -12.45 4.79 12.49
CA VAL A 175 -12.32 5.45 13.81
C VAL A 175 -12.92 6.84 13.78
N LEU A 176 -12.62 7.64 12.76
CA LEU A 176 -13.15 9.00 12.64
C LEU A 176 -14.67 9.02 12.41
N ASN A 177 -15.21 8.10 11.59
CA ASN A 177 -16.65 7.98 11.43
C ASN A 177 -17.31 7.66 12.77
N GLY A 178 -16.82 6.69 13.53
CA GLY A 178 -17.34 6.37 14.84
C GLY A 178 -17.31 7.59 15.79
N PHE A 179 -16.17 8.29 15.82
CA PHE A 179 -15.97 9.45 16.70
C PHE A 179 -16.85 10.67 16.37
N LEU A 180 -17.23 10.84 15.10
CA LEU A 180 -18.03 11.96 14.64
C LEU A 180 -19.52 11.64 14.53
N GLN A 181 -19.86 10.46 14.01
CA GLN A 181 -21.25 10.09 13.76
C GLN A 181 -22.00 9.74 15.05
N ILE A 182 -21.35 9.02 15.98
CA ILE A 182 -22.01 8.63 17.23
C ILE A 182 -22.41 9.85 18.08
N PRO A 183 -21.52 10.83 18.37
CA PRO A 183 -21.93 12.05 19.08
C PRO A 183 -22.97 12.87 18.33
N LYS A 184 -22.86 12.97 16.99
CA LYS A 184 -23.84 13.70 16.19
C LYS A 184 -25.24 13.10 16.34
N ILE A 185 -25.38 11.79 16.15
CA ILE A 185 -26.64 11.07 16.29
C ILE A 185 -27.25 11.30 17.69
N PHE A 186 -26.41 11.19 18.74
CA PHE A 186 -26.83 11.43 20.11
C PHE A 186 -27.34 12.86 20.33
N MET A 187 -26.65 13.86 19.80
CA MET A 187 -27.04 15.27 19.90
C MET A 187 -28.31 15.59 19.11
N ASP A 188 -28.46 15.03 17.92
CA ASP A 188 -29.67 15.18 17.10
C ASP A 188 -30.90 14.60 17.79
N ILE A 189 -30.78 13.43 18.45
CA ILE A 189 -31.87 12.80 19.22
C ILE A 189 -32.27 13.67 20.40
N HIS A 190 -31.33 14.32 21.07
CA HIS A 190 -31.61 15.15 22.26
C HIS A 190 -31.78 16.64 21.95
N ASN A 191 -31.81 17.05 20.67
CA ASN A 191 -31.87 18.44 20.22
C ASN A 191 -30.79 19.34 20.85
N ILE A 192 -29.60 18.84 21.09
CA ILE A 192 -28.47 19.59 21.66
C ILE A 192 -27.69 20.26 20.53
N PRO A 193 -27.57 21.57 20.45
CA PRO A 193 -26.79 22.24 19.43
C PRO A 193 -25.28 22.02 19.66
N PHE A 194 -24.59 21.53 18.65
CA PHE A 194 -23.13 21.36 18.71
C PHE A 194 -22.43 22.45 17.91
N ALA A 195 -22.28 23.62 18.51
CA ALA A 195 -21.72 24.82 17.87
C ALA A 195 -20.28 24.65 17.36
N LEU A 196 -19.49 23.70 17.91
CA LEU A 196 -18.12 23.45 17.50
C LEU A 196 -17.97 22.41 16.38
N LEU A 197 -19.07 21.78 15.94
CA LEU A 197 -19.02 20.73 14.94
C LEU A 197 -18.38 21.16 13.59
N PRO A 198 -18.70 22.36 13.05
CA PRO A 198 -18.09 22.85 11.82
C PRO A 198 -16.56 23.02 11.94
N GLN A 199 -16.07 23.57 13.04
CA GLN A 199 -14.63 23.78 13.25
C GLN A 199 -13.88 22.46 13.38
N ILE A 200 -14.45 21.51 14.13
CA ILE A 200 -13.87 20.16 14.28
C ILE A 200 -13.84 19.45 12.92
N SER A 201 -14.91 19.54 12.13
CA SER A 201 -14.98 18.93 10.81
C SER A 201 -13.91 19.50 9.87
N LEU A 202 -13.67 20.80 9.88
CA LEU A 202 -12.63 21.44 9.08
C LEU A 202 -11.23 20.94 9.47
N ILE A 203 -10.91 20.91 10.76
CA ILE A 203 -9.61 20.43 11.26
C ILE A 203 -9.37 18.97 10.83
N LEU A 204 -10.39 18.12 11.02
CA LEU A 204 -10.30 16.72 10.64
C LEU A 204 -10.15 16.53 9.13
N THR A 205 -10.83 17.34 8.33
CA THR A 205 -10.65 17.36 6.87
C THR A 205 -9.23 17.68 6.48
N ILE A 206 -8.65 18.72 7.06
CA ILE A 206 -7.24 19.10 6.79
C ILE A 206 -6.31 17.93 7.12
N LEU A 207 -6.48 17.31 8.30
CA LEU A 207 -5.67 16.16 8.72
C LEU A 207 -5.83 14.96 7.77
N LEU A 208 -7.07 14.63 7.39
CA LEU A 208 -7.36 13.53 6.47
C LEU A 208 -6.78 13.76 5.06
N MET A 209 -6.86 15.00 4.57
CA MET A 209 -6.31 15.34 3.25
C MET A 209 -4.79 15.19 3.22
N PHE A 210 -4.06 15.75 4.19
CA PHE A 210 -2.61 15.57 4.28
C PHE A 210 -2.22 14.10 4.50
N TYR A 211 -2.98 13.39 5.33
CA TYR A 211 -2.79 11.96 5.54
C TYR A 211 -2.98 11.17 4.25
N GLY A 212 -4.07 11.39 3.53
CA GLY A 212 -4.38 10.70 2.28
C GLY A 212 -3.37 10.97 1.17
N ILE A 213 -3.01 12.24 0.97
CA ILE A 213 -2.02 12.62 -0.05
C ILE A 213 -0.65 12.02 0.30
N SER A 214 -0.25 12.02 1.57
CA SER A 214 1.02 11.40 1.98
C SER A 214 1.04 9.89 1.76
N LEU A 215 -0.05 9.17 2.03
CA LEU A 215 -0.17 7.74 1.73
C LEU A 215 -0.12 7.46 0.23
N PHE A 216 -0.74 8.30 -0.59
CA PHE A 216 -0.69 8.17 -2.04
C PHE A 216 0.75 8.33 -2.57
N GLU A 217 1.52 9.30 -2.07
CA GLU A 217 2.93 9.45 -2.43
C GLU A 217 3.78 8.24 -1.97
N VAL A 218 3.54 7.73 -0.74
CA VAL A 218 4.21 6.50 -0.27
C VAL A 218 3.90 5.33 -1.18
N TRP A 219 2.63 5.13 -1.55
CA TRP A 219 2.24 4.08 -2.48
C TRP A 219 2.96 4.24 -3.84
N LYS A 220 3.02 5.45 -4.38
CA LYS A 220 3.69 5.74 -5.65
C LYS A 220 5.19 5.39 -5.61
N ILE A 221 5.86 5.68 -4.50
CA ILE A 221 7.28 5.34 -4.30
C ILE A 221 7.44 3.83 -4.16
N LYS A 222 6.73 3.22 -3.21
CA LYS A 222 6.88 1.80 -2.88
C LYS A 222 6.38 0.85 -3.97
N SER A 223 5.37 1.23 -4.74
CA SER A 223 4.89 0.42 -5.86
C SER A 223 5.89 0.32 -7.01
N LYS A 224 6.78 1.31 -7.16
CA LYS A 224 7.86 1.28 -8.15
C LYS A 224 9.05 0.44 -7.67
N THR A 225 9.41 0.56 -6.38
CA THR A 225 10.56 -0.19 -5.81
C THR A 225 10.27 -1.67 -5.60
N SER A 226 9.01 -2.08 -5.48
CA SER A 226 8.62 -3.49 -5.40
C SER A 226 8.46 -4.19 -6.76
N LEU A 227 8.94 -3.56 -7.84
CA LEU A 227 8.98 -4.09 -9.22
C LEU A 227 10.42 -4.28 -9.71
N ILE A 228 11.41 -4.01 -8.87
CA ILE A 228 12.83 -4.31 -9.07
C ILE A 228 13.14 -5.49 -8.11
#